data_2562abbe9fb2647e75d13e4983d268db
#
_entry.id   2562abbe9fb2647e75d13e4983d268db
#
_cell.length_a   1.000
_cell.length_b   1.000
_cell.length_c   1.000
_cell.angle_alpha   90.00
_cell.angle_beta   90.00
_cell.angle_gamma   90.00
#
_symmetry.space_group_name_H-M   'P 1'
#
loop_
_entity.id
_entity.type
_entity.pdbx_description
1 polymer ?
#
loop_
_entity_poly.entity_id
_entity_poly.type
_entity_poly.pdbx_seq_one_letter_code
_entity_poly.pdbx_strand_id
1 'polypeptide(L)'
;MPVISGTVDTVRLVPEKSIEVYTGSGQQISLRAEMPRFVFAPVNKGETGGQIWVIINEKIIDGCGLVYAEGAELAVPARNTDGR
;
A
#
# COMPACT_ATOMS: atom_id res chain seq x y z
N MET A 1 2.95 3.53 -5.24
CA MET A 1 4.06 2.68 -4.78
C MET A 1 4.85 2.18 -5.98
N PRO A 2 6.07 2.65 -6.17
CA PRO A 2 6.93 2.16 -7.25
C PRO A 2 7.29 0.69 -7.06
N VAL A 3 7.37 -0.04 -8.16
CA VAL A 3 7.72 -1.46 -8.16
C VAL A 3 9.05 -1.64 -8.89
N ILE A 4 9.98 -2.33 -8.24
CA ILE A 4 11.29 -2.62 -8.83
C ILE A 4 11.26 -4.03 -9.42
N SER A 5 11.76 -4.15 -10.63
CA SER A 5 11.84 -5.43 -11.36
C SER A 5 10.49 -6.07 -11.63
N GLY A 6 9.44 -5.27 -11.68
CA GLY A 6 8.10 -5.77 -11.97
C GLY A 6 7.70 -5.55 -13.42
N THR A 7 6.63 -6.24 -13.83
CA THR A 7 6.04 -6.07 -15.15
C THR A 7 5.27 -4.76 -15.28
N VAL A 8 4.99 -4.14 -14.13
CA VAL A 8 4.38 -2.80 -14.05
C VAL A 8 5.28 -1.92 -13.20
N ASP A 9 5.23 -0.62 -13.44
CA ASP A 9 6.09 0.32 -12.73
C ASP A 9 5.56 0.73 -11.38
N THR A 10 4.25 0.67 -11.18
CA THR A 10 3.62 1.08 -9.94
C THR A 10 2.44 0.20 -9.60
N VAL A 11 2.13 0.10 -8.32
CA VAL A 11 0.90 -0.51 -7.83
C VAL A 11 0.26 0.44 -6.84
N ARG A 12 -1.07 0.37 -6.72
CA ARG A 12 -1.81 1.20 -5.76
C ARG A 12 -1.94 0.46 -4.44
N LEU A 13 -1.98 1.23 -3.37
CA LEU A 13 -2.31 0.71 -2.05
C LEU A 13 -3.67 1.27 -1.66
N VAL A 14 -4.50 0.40 -1.10
CA VAL A 14 -5.84 0.78 -0.63
C VAL A 14 -6.05 0.23 0.77
N PRO A 15 -6.90 0.89 1.60
CA PRO A 15 -7.20 0.34 2.91
C PRO A 15 -7.86 -1.04 2.78
N GLU A 16 -7.49 -1.96 3.65
CA GLU A 16 -8.05 -3.31 3.63
C GLU A 16 -9.51 -3.35 4.07
N LYS A 17 -9.97 -2.29 4.74
CA LYS A 17 -11.34 -2.15 5.20
C LYS A 17 -11.73 -0.68 5.25
N SER A 18 -13.01 -0.41 5.27
CA SER A 18 -13.51 0.95 5.49
C SER A 18 -13.32 1.35 6.95
N ILE A 19 -12.89 2.57 7.17
CA ILE A 19 -12.76 3.14 8.51
C ILE A 19 -13.82 4.22 8.64
N GLU A 20 -14.68 4.07 9.65
CA GLU A 20 -15.68 5.07 9.96
C GLU A 20 -15.34 5.75 11.27
N VAL A 21 -15.39 7.08 11.28
CA VAL A 21 -15.06 7.87 12.44
C VAL A 21 -16.15 8.89 12.67
N TYR A 22 -16.66 8.94 13.89
CA TYR A 22 -17.65 9.93 14.28
C TYR A 22 -16.94 11.09 14.96
N THR A 23 -17.13 12.27 14.42
CA THR A 23 -16.43 13.46 14.92
C THR A 23 -17.42 14.55 15.30
N GLY A 24 -17.07 15.29 16.36
CA GLY A 24 -17.77 16.49 16.73
C GLY A 24 -17.17 17.72 16.06
N SER A 25 -17.86 18.85 16.16
CA SER A 25 -17.32 20.09 15.64
C SER A 25 -16.07 20.50 16.43
N GLY A 26 -15.11 21.10 15.74
CA GLY A 26 -13.88 21.54 16.36
C GLY A 26 -12.80 20.48 16.50
N GLN A 27 -13.07 19.25 16.06
CA GLN A 27 -12.05 18.21 16.07
C GLN A 27 -11.21 18.27 14.82
N GLN A 28 -9.91 18.08 14.98
CA GLN A 28 -9.00 17.98 13.86
C GLN A 28 -8.77 16.51 13.53
N ILE A 29 -9.03 16.15 12.29
CA ILE A 29 -8.84 14.79 11.82
C ILE A 29 -7.70 14.79 10.83
N SER A 30 -6.75 13.88 11.02
CA SER A 30 -5.71 13.67 10.06
C SER A 30 -5.53 12.18 9.78
N LEU A 31 -4.99 11.89 8.62
CA LEU A 31 -4.66 10.54 8.20
C LEU A 31 -3.16 10.46 8.04
N ARG A 32 -2.59 9.38 8.53
CA ARG A 32 -1.16 9.13 8.38
C ARG A 32 -0.98 7.77 7.75
N ALA A 33 -0.28 7.73 6.64
CA ALA A 33 0.05 6.48 5.96
C ALA A 33 1.53 6.20 6.12
N GLU A 34 1.84 4.95 6.42
CA GLU A 34 3.22 4.49 6.49
C GLU A 34 3.40 3.36 5.50
N MET A 35 4.35 3.53 4.58
CA MET A 35 4.63 2.54 3.56
C MET A 35 6.08 2.68 3.10
N PRO A 36 6.68 1.62 2.56
CA PRO A 36 8.01 1.72 1.98
C PRO A 36 7.99 2.66 0.77
N ARG A 37 9.15 3.17 0.40
CA ARG A 37 9.28 4.03 -0.78
C ARG A 37 9.08 3.27 -2.08
N PHE A 38 9.36 1.97 -2.07
CA PHE A 38 9.22 1.10 -3.22
C PHE A 38 9.08 -0.34 -2.75
N VAL A 39 8.72 -1.21 -3.66
CA VAL A 39 8.60 -2.64 -3.37
C VAL A 39 9.23 -3.41 -4.53
N PHE A 40 9.83 -4.55 -4.22
CA PHE A 40 10.35 -5.46 -5.22
C PHE A 40 9.27 -6.43 -5.68
N ALA A 41 9.19 -6.66 -6.98
CA ALA A 41 8.30 -7.69 -7.51
C ALA A 41 8.82 -9.08 -7.09
N PRO A 42 7.96 -10.08 -6.96
CA PRO A 42 6.53 -10.03 -7.24
C PRO A 42 5.72 -9.39 -6.11
N VAL A 43 4.59 -8.83 -6.48
CA VAL A 43 3.64 -8.22 -5.55
C VAL A 43 2.30 -8.89 -5.75
N ASN A 44 1.66 -9.31 -4.68
CA ASN A 44 0.37 -10.00 -4.76
C ASN A 44 -0.77 -9.09 -4.32
N LYS A 45 -1.83 -9.05 -5.14
CA LYS A 45 -3.03 -8.32 -4.81
C LYS A 45 -3.57 -8.79 -3.45
N GLY A 46 -3.93 -7.86 -2.60
CA GLY A 46 -4.47 -8.15 -1.28
C GLY A 46 -3.42 -8.34 -0.19
N GLU A 47 -2.16 -8.40 -0.55
CA GLU A 47 -1.07 -8.50 0.41
C GLU A 47 -0.84 -7.15 1.08
N THR A 48 -0.47 -7.17 2.35
CA THR A 48 -0.25 -5.94 3.11
C THR A 48 1.03 -5.26 2.65
N GLY A 49 0.92 -3.98 2.26
CA GLY A 49 2.06 -3.19 1.84
C GLY A 49 2.30 -1.95 2.65
N GLY A 50 1.45 -1.66 3.63
CA GLY A 50 1.60 -0.47 4.45
C GLY A 50 0.56 -0.41 5.55
N GLN A 51 0.46 0.74 6.18
CA GLN A 51 -0.45 0.96 7.29
C GLN A 51 -1.02 2.38 7.21
N ILE A 52 -2.30 2.54 7.54
CA ILE A 52 -2.92 3.86 7.65
C ILE A 52 -3.48 4.05 9.05
N TRP A 53 -3.35 5.26 9.56
CA TRP A 53 -3.81 5.62 10.90
C TRP A 53 -4.77 6.80 10.81
N VAL A 54 -5.82 6.76 11.64
CA VAL A 54 -6.72 7.89 11.83
C VAL A 54 -6.35 8.56 13.14
N ILE A 55 -6.05 9.85 13.06
CA ILE A 55 -5.60 10.63 14.21
C ILE A 55 -6.60 11.76 14.45
N ILE A 56 -7.13 11.83 15.66
CA ILE A 56 -8.02 12.92 16.07
C ILE A 56 -7.41 13.58 17.30
N ASN A 57 -7.26 14.90 17.22
CA ASN A 57 -6.69 15.71 18.31
C ASN A 57 -5.37 15.11 18.83
N GLU A 58 -4.50 14.74 17.88
CA GLU A 58 -3.15 14.22 18.15
C GLU A 58 -3.12 12.82 18.76
N LYS A 59 -4.27 12.13 18.78
CA LYS A 59 -4.34 10.76 19.27
C LYS A 59 -4.72 9.80 18.14
N ILE A 60 -4.04 8.67 18.08
CA ILE A 60 -4.39 7.61 17.15
C ILE A 60 -5.64 6.92 17.68
N ILE A 61 -6.71 6.93 16.89
CA ILE A 61 -7.99 6.32 17.28
C ILE A 61 -8.26 5.03 16.57
N ASP A 62 -7.78 4.90 15.35
CA ASP A 62 -8.03 3.71 14.56
C ASP A 62 -6.96 3.58 13.50
N GLY A 63 -6.94 2.45 12.85
CA GLY A 63 -6.01 2.20 11.75
C GLY A 63 -6.30 0.86 11.10
N CYS A 64 -5.74 0.65 9.93
CA CYS A 64 -5.80 -0.65 9.28
C CYS A 64 -4.64 -0.78 8.31
N GLY A 65 -4.46 -1.99 7.80
CA GLY A 65 -3.44 -2.23 6.80
C GLY A 65 -3.81 -1.61 5.47
N LEU A 66 -2.80 -1.27 4.69
CA LEU A 66 -2.94 -0.92 3.29
C LEU A 66 -2.52 -2.14 2.49
N VAL A 67 -3.36 -2.55 1.57
CA VAL A 67 -3.10 -3.74 0.76
C VAL A 67 -2.95 -3.34 -0.69
N TYR A 68 -2.23 -4.15 -1.44
CA TYR A 68 -2.03 -3.89 -2.86
C TYR A 68 -3.34 -4.10 -3.60
N ALA A 69 -3.77 -3.08 -4.35
CA ALA A 69 -4.99 -3.13 -5.13
C ALA A 69 -4.84 -4.01 -6.38
N GLU A 70 -3.62 -4.17 -6.86
CA GLU A 70 -3.28 -5.03 -7.99
C GLU A 70 -1.95 -5.71 -7.72
N GLY A 71 -1.68 -6.78 -8.47
CA GLY A 71 -0.40 -7.48 -8.38
C GLY A 71 0.59 -6.97 -9.41
N ALA A 72 1.85 -7.34 -9.21
CA ALA A 72 2.92 -7.10 -10.19
C ALA A 72 3.79 -8.35 -10.24
N GLU A 73 3.95 -8.90 -11.42
CA GLU A 73 4.80 -10.06 -11.60
C GLU A 73 6.25 -9.64 -11.76
N LEU A 74 7.16 -10.53 -11.45
CA LEU A 74 8.57 -10.29 -11.67
C LEU A 74 8.84 -10.25 -13.18
N ALA A 75 9.49 -9.19 -13.63
CA ALA A 75 9.89 -9.07 -15.00
C ALA A 75 11.09 -9.96 -15.27
N VAL A 76 10.97 -10.85 -16.25
CA VAL A 76 12.04 -11.77 -16.62
C VAL A 76 12.58 -11.33 -17.97
N PRO A 77 13.88 -10.99 -18.07
CA PRO A 77 14.45 -10.62 -19.36
C PRO A 77 14.28 -11.74 -20.37
N ALA A 78 13.92 -11.37 -21.60
CA ALA A 78 13.64 -12.35 -22.65
C ALA A 78 14.79 -13.30 -22.90
N ARG A 79 16.02 -12.81 -22.82
CA ARG A 79 17.19 -13.63 -23.08
C ARG A 79 17.40 -14.74 -22.05
N ASN A 80 16.77 -14.62 -20.90
CA ASN A 80 16.89 -15.66 -19.88
C ASN A 80 16.22 -16.96 -20.29
N THR A 81 15.35 -16.88 -21.27
CA THR A 81 14.65 -18.06 -21.74
C THR A 81 15.55 -18.97 -22.57
N ASP A 82 16.69 -18.49 -22.94
CA ASP A 82 17.59 -19.25 -23.79
C ASP A 82 18.35 -20.33 -23.07
N GLY A 83 18.32 -20.31 -21.76
CA GLY A 83 19.04 -21.34 -21.03
C GLY A 83 20.53 -21.25 -21.12
N ARG A 84 21.03 -20.11 -21.44
CA ARG A 84 22.45 -19.94 -21.61
C ARG A 84 23.12 -19.37 -20.49
#